data_da255ff5ca8b48856f3cb45af0e786d4
#
_entry.id   da255ff5ca8b48856f3cb45af0e786d4
#
_cell.length_a   1.000
_cell.length_b   1.000
_cell.length_c   1.000
_cell.angle_alpha   90.00
_cell.angle_beta   90.00
_cell.angle_gamma   90.00
#
_symmetry.space_group_name_H-M   'P 1'
#
loop_
_entity.id
_entity.type
_entity.pdbx_description
1 polymer ?
#
loop_
_entity_poly.entity_id
_entity_poly.type
_entity_poly.pdbx_seq_one_letter_code
_entity_poly.pdbx_strand_id
1 'polypeptide(L)'
;MAGICTTGTFSKAEASVIPYSVIGVHEFDLPVKYDPFNVILSYNIYNDDRNAWGGPSGGQDSLLTINKFAHFFKVDALPNVGFLWELVLGGASVRLKNDDSVSGMIDPQVGIVSWIRPLPNWTTALEYWLYVPFGDNEISNHAIDNSVAFLTNYTLGGLTFDGDFGIKLRGDSHYNGVKQERGDLLFGNLSLAYKFIPNVEPFVKLDWVSAGKGKDLGSGATVASSDETAIGIGNHFSLTQKLAADVWYLRGVDGRNNTKTDAVYLKFAYIF
;
A
#
# COMPACT_ATOMS: atom_id res chain seq x y z
N MET A 1 -29.53 19.77 -35.08
CA MET A 1 -28.57 18.73 -34.65
C MET A 1 -27.93 19.28 -33.38
N ALA A 2 -28.38 18.80 -32.24
CA ALA A 2 -27.84 19.20 -30.94
C ALA A 2 -26.72 18.22 -30.59
N GLY A 3 -25.50 18.75 -30.52
CA GLY A 3 -24.36 17.98 -30.08
C GLY A 3 -24.46 17.66 -28.59
N ILE A 4 -24.54 16.40 -28.26
CA ILE A 4 -24.44 15.91 -26.89
C ILE A 4 -22.98 16.07 -26.47
N CYS A 5 -22.68 17.14 -25.73
CA CYS A 5 -21.47 17.23 -24.94
C CYS A 5 -21.59 16.21 -23.79
N THR A 6 -21.04 15.03 -24.00
CA THR A 6 -20.80 14.13 -22.88
C THR A 6 -19.67 14.76 -22.05
N THR A 7 -20.03 15.50 -21.01
CA THR A 7 -19.12 15.83 -19.92
C THR A 7 -18.77 14.49 -19.27
N GLY A 8 -17.66 13.91 -19.70
CA GLY A 8 -17.05 12.81 -18.97
C GLY A 8 -16.73 13.33 -17.57
N THR A 9 -17.54 12.93 -16.60
CA THR A 9 -17.16 13.04 -15.20
C THR A 9 -15.91 12.20 -15.05
N PHE A 10 -14.77 12.85 -14.99
CA PHE A 10 -13.52 12.20 -14.58
C PHE A 10 -13.78 11.68 -13.17
N SER A 11 -14.03 10.36 -13.04
CA SER A 11 -13.81 9.73 -11.76
C SER A 11 -12.37 10.11 -11.40
N LYS A 12 -12.13 10.66 -10.20
CA LYS A 12 -10.78 10.72 -9.68
C LYS A 12 -10.18 9.36 -9.96
N ALA A 13 -9.16 9.30 -10.82
CA ALA A 13 -8.36 8.11 -10.91
C ALA A 13 -7.84 7.93 -9.49
N GLU A 14 -8.27 6.87 -8.81
CA GLU A 14 -7.55 6.43 -7.61
C GLU A 14 -6.11 6.32 -8.10
N ALA A 15 -5.22 7.14 -7.54
CA ALA A 15 -3.80 7.07 -7.84
C ALA A 15 -3.42 5.60 -7.71
N SER A 16 -2.66 5.08 -8.67
CA SER A 16 -2.29 3.68 -8.83
C SER A 16 -2.61 2.80 -7.62
N VAL A 17 -3.41 1.79 -7.79
CA VAL A 17 -3.98 0.96 -6.70
C VAL A 17 -2.92 0.13 -5.97
N ILE A 18 -1.70 0.07 -6.49
CA ILE A 18 -0.58 -0.72 -5.95
C ILE A 18 0.02 -0.22 -4.61
N PRO A 19 -0.12 1.03 -4.13
CA PRO A 19 0.36 1.40 -2.80
C PRO A 19 -0.40 0.77 -1.62
N TYR A 20 -1.32 -0.15 -1.83
CA TYR A 20 -2.10 -0.72 -0.72
C TYR A 20 -1.30 -1.58 0.23
N SER A 21 -0.17 -2.09 -0.19
CA SER A 21 0.75 -2.77 0.67
C SER A 21 2.16 -2.40 0.28
N VAL A 22 2.66 -1.36 0.88
CA VAL A 22 4.04 -0.94 0.70
C VAL A 22 4.89 -1.85 1.56
N ILE A 23 5.29 -3.00 1.03
CA ILE A 23 6.20 -3.90 1.72
C ILE A 23 7.62 -3.70 1.21
N GLY A 24 8.55 -3.49 2.15
CA GLY A 24 9.97 -3.65 1.92
C GLY A 24 10.44 -5.05 2.31
N VAL A 25 11.73 -5.27 2.24
CA VAL A 25 12.37 -6.49 2.73
C VAL A 25 12.43 -6.47 4.26
N HIS A 26 12.36 -7.65 4.89
CA HIS A 26 12.35 -7.85 6.35
C HIS A 26 11.20 -7.18 7.11
N GLU A 27 10.16 -6.75 6.43
CA GLU A 27 9.05 -6.07 7.08
C GLU A 27 8.25 -7.01 7.99
N PHE A 28 8.25 -8.30 7.66
CA PHE A 28 7.57 -9.33 8.42
C PHE A 28 8.51 -10.30 9.15
N ASP A 29 9.81 -9.99 9.27
CA ASP A 29 10.72 -10.70 10.19
C ASP A 29 10.48 -10.24 11.63
N LEU A 30 9.30 -10.60 12.17
CA LEU A 30 8.80 -10.12 13.44
C LEU A 30 9.29 -11.03 14.59
N PRO A 31 9.91 -10.48 15.65
CA PRO A 31 10.44 -11.27 16.76
C PRO A 31 9.33 -11.76 17.68
N VAL A 32 9.44 -12.97 18.27
CA VAL A 32 8.50 -13.46 19.31
C VAL A 32 9.01 -13.14 20.71
N LYS A 33 10.33 -13.16 20.90
CA LYS A 33 10.96 -12.83 22.18
C LYS A 33 11.61 -11.45 22.09
N TYR A 34 10.97 -10.45 22.63
CA TYR A 34 11.42 -9.05 22.61
C TYR A 34 10.92 -8.33 23.86
N ASP A 35 11.57 -7.28 24.26
CA ASP A 35 10.99 -6.28 25.16
C ASP A 35 10.18 -5.28 24.32
N PRO A 36 9.13 -4.66 24.86
CA PRO A 36 8.36 -3.66 24.11
C PRO A 36 9.26 -2.58 23.52
N PHE A 37 9.05 -2.25 22.25
CA PHE A 37 9.83 -1.26 21.51
C PHE A 37 8.95 -0.58 20.45
N ASN A 38 9.48 0.47 19.84
CA ASN A 38 8.78 1.21 18.80
C ASN A 38 9.57 1.22 17.51
N VAL A 39 8.85 1.34 16.41
CA VAL A 39 9.40 1.53 15.06
C VAL A 39 8.68 2.69 14.39
N ILE A 40 9.45 3.55 13.74
CA ILE A 40 8.92 4.52 12.77
C ILE A 40 9.38 4.09 11.39
N LEU A 41 8.42 4.03 10.46
CA LEU A 41 8.68 3.82 9.04
C LEU A 41 8.19 5.05 8.27
N SER A 42 9.00 5.49 7.31
CA SER A 42 8.63 6.57 6.40
C SER A 42 8.77 6.06 4.97
N TYR A 43 7.70 6.10 4.20
CA TYR A 43 7.67 5.75 2.79
C TYR A 43 7.44 7.00 1.97
N ASN A 44 8.25 7.20 0.94
CA ASN A 44 8.09 8.25 -0.03
C ASN A 44 7.98 7.58 -1.40
N ILE A 45 6.87 7.81 -2.07
CA ILE A 45 6.50 7.14 -3.31
C ILE A 45 6.24 8.19 -4.36
N TYR A 46 7.07 8.22 -5.39
CA TYR A 46 6.80 8.98 -6.60
C TYR A 46 6.24 8.03 -7.64
N ASN A 47 5.07 8.35 -8.20
CA ASN A 47 4.41 7.53 -9.20
C ASN A 47 4.05 8.38 -10.43
N ASP A 48 4.41 7.88 -11.61
CA ASP A 48 4.06 8.45 -12.90
C ASP A 48 2.88 7.68 -13.51
N ASP A 49 1.66 8.21 -13.30
CA ASP A 49 0.40 7.62 -13.75
C ASP A 49 -0.02 8.10 -15.16
N ARG A 50 0.94 8.56 -15.99
CA ARG A 50 0.64 9.09 -17.33
C ARG A 50 0.12 8.05 -18.31
N ASN A 51 0.31 6.78 -18.05
CA ASN A 51 -0.17 5.67 -18.88
C ASN A 51 -1.33 4.95 -18.19
N ALA A 52 -2.21 4.33 -18.97
CA ALA A 52 -3.32 3.54 -18.46
C ALA A 52 -3.48 2.23 -19.22
N TRP A 53 -4.02 1.22 -18.56
CA TRP A 53 -4.40 -0.05 -19.15
C TRP A 53 -5.77 0.07 -19.83
N GLY A 54 -5.82 0.06 -21.17
CA GLY A 54 -7.07 -0.03 -21.94
C GLY A 54 -7.90 1.25 -22.04
N GLY A 55 -7.36 2.42 -21.71
CA GLY A 55 -8.07 3.69 -21.79
C GLY A 55 -7.17 4.89 -22.06
N PRO A 56 -7.74 6.09 -22.23
CA PRO A 56 -6.95 7.30 -22.31
C PRO A 56 -6.20 7.52 -20.98
N SER A 57 -4.92 7.82 -21.07
CA SER A 57 -4.09 8.13 -19.91
C SER A 57 -4.64 9.34 -19.16
N GLY A 58 -4.75 9.25 -17.84
CA GLY A 58 -5.11 10.37 -16.96
C GLY A 58 -4.08 11.49 -16.99
N GLY A 59 -2.82 11.16 -17.27
CA GLY A 59 -1.71 12.09 -17.38
C GLY A 59 -1.44 12.83 -16.07
N GLN A 60 -1.25 12.10 -14.97
CA GLN A 60 -0.94 12.66 -13.67
C GLN A 60 0.36 12.09 -13.11
N ASP A 61 1.00 12.81 -12.23
CA ASP A 61 2.07 12.32 -11.37
C ASP A 61 1.63 12.48 -9.92
N SER A 62 2.10 11.62 -9.04
CA SER A 62 1.80 11.75 -7.62
C SER A 62 3.05 11.53 -6.76
N LEU A 63 3.10 12.27 -5.67
CA LEU A 63 4.02 12.05 -4.56
C LEU A 63 3.20 11.71 -3.33
N LEU A 64 3.43 10.52 -2.78
CA LEU A 64 2.79 10.06 -1.56
C LEU A 64 3.85 9.90 -0.48
N THR A 65 3.63 10.51 0.67
CA THR A 65 4.44 10.30 1.88
C THR A 65 3.58 9.65 2.94
N ILE A 66 4.03 8.49 3.43
CA ILE A 66 3.36 7.72 4.49
C ILE A 66 4.33 7.59 5.66
N ASN A 67 3.89 7.96 6.85
CA ASN A 67 4.62 7.73 8.09
C ASN A 67 3.83 6.75 8.96
N LYS A 68 4.44 5.62 9.28
CA LYS A 68 3.87 4.56 10.10
C LYS A 68 4.61 4.49 11.42
N PHE A 69 3.89 4.62 12.51
CA PHE A 69 4.37 4.33 13.86
C PHE A 69 3.85 2.96 14.26
N ALA A 70 4.73 2.08 14.73
CA ALA A 70 4.38 0.75 15.25
C ALA A 70 4.90 0.58 16.68
N HIS A 71 4.03 0.13 17.58
CA HIS A 71 4.37 -0.19 18.97
C HIS A 71 4.22 -1.68 19.21
N PHE A 72 5.33 -2.34 19.49
CA PHE A 72 5.41 -3.76 19.82
C PHE A 72 5.15 -3.98 21.31
N PHE A 73 4.18 -4.83 21.64
CA PHE A 73 3.82 -5.11 23.03
C PHE A 73 3.61 -6.61 23.27
N LYS A 74 3.60 -7.03 24.52
CA LYS A 74 3.43 -8.42 24.94
C LYS A 74 2.10 -8.60 25.65
N VAL A 75 1.54 -9.80 25.52
CA VAL A 75 0.40 -10.27 26.30
C VAL A 75 0.86 -11.50 27.08
N ASP A 76 0.98 -11.40 28.40
CA ASP A 76 1.57 -12.45 29.25
C ASP A 76 0.85 -13.80 29.14
N ALA A 77 -0.46 -13.78 28.87
CA ALA A 77 -1.26 -14.98 28.65
C ALA A 77 -0.94 -15.71 27.33
N LEU A 78 -0.23 -15.05 26.40
CA LEU A 78 0.10 -15.56 25.07
C LEU A 78 1.59 -15.41 24.74
N PRO A 79 2.49 -16.08 25.49
CA PRO A 79 3.93 -15.83 25.45
C PRO A 79 4.61 -16.17 24.10
N ASN A 80 3.95 -16.94 23.25
CA ASN A 80 4.43 -17.35 21.93
C ASN A 80 3.76 -16.57 20.77
N VAL A 81 2.95 -15.56 21.08
CA VAL A 81 2.30 -14.70 20.09
C VAL A 81 2.86 -13.29 20.26
N GLY A 82 3.31 -12.71 19.18
CA GLY A 82 3.70 -11.31 19.15
C GLY A 82 2.52 -10.41 18.78
N PHE A 83 2.55 -9.18 19.24
CA PHE A 83 1.52 -8.17 18.98
C PHE A 83 2.14 -6.81 18.72
N LEU A 84 1.57 -6.08 17.80
CA LEU A 84 1.82 -4.64 17.65
C LEU A 84 0.53 -3.92 17.28
N TRP A 85 0.46 -2.64 17.60
CA TRP A 85 -0.51 -1.73 17.00
C TRP A 85 0.23 -0.67 16.17
N GLU A 86 -0.44 -0.15 15.17
CA GLU A 86 0.12 0.77 14.20
C GLU A 86 -0.78 1.98 13.99
N LEU A 87 -0.14 3.12 13.73
CA LEU A 87 -0.78 4.34 13.28
C LEU A 87 -0.09 4.83 12.01
N VAL A 88 -0.88 5.07 10.98
CA VAL A 88 -0.41 5.65 9.72
C VAL A 88 -0.98 7.04 9.54
N LEU A 89 -0.10 7.99 9.28
CA LEU A 89 -0.40 9.34 8.85
C LEU A 89 0.37 9.64 7.58
N GLY A 90 -0.20 10.40 6.68
CA GLY A 90 0.49 10.73 5.45
C GLY A 90 -0.16 11.86 4.68
N GLY A 91 0.48 12.22 3.59
CA GLY A 91 -0.01 13.23 2.66
C GLY A 91 0.29 12.82 1.23
N ALA A 92 -0.53 13.29 0.33
CA ALA A 92 -0.35 13.12 -1.10
C ALA A 92 -0.35 14.47 -1.80
N SER A 93 0.43 14.57 -2.89
CA SER A 93 0.37 15.65 -3.85
C SER A 93 0.21 15.03 -5.23
N VAL A 94 -0.83 15.41 -5.95
CA VAL A 94 -1.15 14.92 -7.28
C VAL A 94 -1.12 16.09 -8.25
N ARG A 95 -0.30 15.99 -9.29
CA ARG A 95 -0.24 16.96 -10.38
C ARG A 95 -1.04 16.42 -11.57
N LEU A 96 -2.04 17.18 -11.98
CA LEU A 96 -2.92 16.83 -13.08
C LEU A 96 -2.32 17.30 -14.42
N LYS A 97 -2.83 16.75 -15.52
CA LYS A 97 -2.38 17.00 -16.89
C LYS A 97 -2.37 18.50 -17.29
N ASN A 98 -3.16 19.35 -16.64
CA ASN A 98 -3.28 20.78 -16.96
C ASN A 98 -2.41 21.67 -16.04
N ASP A 99 -1.38 21.12 -15.40
CA ASP A 99 -0.54 21.77 -14.38
C ASP A 99 -1.29 22.19 -13.10
N ASP A 100 -2.57 21.87 -12.96
CA ASP A 100 -3.26 21.98 -11.68
C ASP A 100 -2.72 20.90 -10.71
N SER A 101 -2.51 21.28 -9.46
CA SER A 101 -2.10 20.34 -8.44
C SER A 101 -3.06 20.36 -7.27
N VAL A 102 -3.31 19.19 -6.71
CA VAL A 102 -4.04 19.01 -5.45
C VAL A 102 -3.12 18.34 -4.45
N SER A 103 -3.20 18.75 -3.19
CA SER A 103 -2.41 18.14 -2.12
C SER A 103 -3.20 18.16 -0.83
N GLY A 104 -2.92 17.21 0.04
CA GLY A 104 -3.59 17.12 1.32
C GLY A 104 -3.22 15.86 2.08
N MET A 105 -3.79 15.73 3.26
CA MET A 105 -3.64 14.57 4.12
C MET A 105 -4.47 13.40 3.59
N ILE A 106 -3.88 12.22 3.54
CA ILE A 106 -4.61 10.96 3.30
C ILE A 106 -5.43 10.57 4.52
N ASP A 107 -6.40 9.68 4.35
CA ASP A 107 -7.14 9.11 5.47
C ASP A 107 -6.20 8.40 6.45
N PRO A 108 -6.18 8.79 7.74
CA PRO A 108 -5.42 8.10 8.76
C PRO A 108 -5.82 6.63 8.87
N GLN A 109 -4.86 5.78 9.26
CA GLN A 109 -5.11 4.35 9.40
C GLN A 109 -4.63 3.89 10.77
N VAL A 110 -5.41 2.99 11.39
CA VAL A 110 -5.04 2.33 12.64
C VAL A 110 -5.03 0.83 12.41
N GLY A 111 -3.94 0.17 12.78
CA GLY A 111 -3.73 -1.26 12.55
C GLY A 111 -3.43 -2.02 13.82
N ILE A 112 -3.68 -3.32 13.76
CA ILE A 112 -3.24 -4.30 14.75
C ILE A 112 -2.71 -5.53 14.00
N VAL A 113 -1.57 -6.03 14.47
CA VAL A 113 -0.96 -7.25 13.94
C VAL A 113 -0.75 -8.25 15.07
N SER A 114 -1.03 -9.51 14.80
CA SER A 114 -0.64 -10.61 15.66
C SER A 114 0.11 -11.66 14.86
N TRP A 115 1.18 -12.22 15.42
CA TRP A 115 2.02 -13.18 14.71
C TRP A 115 2.55 -14.30 15.59
N ILE A 116 2.93 -15.38 14.93
CA ILE A 116 3.68 -16.50 15.52
C ILE A 116 4.91 -16.81 14.67
N ARG A 117 5.86 -17.50 15.25
CA ARG A 117 7.01 -18.09 14.52
C ARG A 117 6.93 -19.62 14.64
N PRO A 118 6.28 -20.32 13.69
CA PRO A 118 6.18 -21.78 13.71
C PRO A 118 7.55 -22.48 13.65
N LEU A 119 8.51 -21.83 12.97
CA LEU A 119 9.92 -22.22 12.89
C LEU A 119 10.80 -21.00 13.19
N PRO A 120 12.07 -21.18 13.61
CA PRO A 120 12.96 -20.06 13.94
C PRO A 120 13.17 -19.05 12.80
N ASN A 121 13.01 -19.48 11.58
CA ASN A 121 13.21 -18.69 10.36
C ASN A 121 11.90 -18.42 9.59
N TRP A 122 10.75 -18.68 10.19
CA TRP A 122 9.45 -18.48 9.55
C TRP A 122 8.49 -17.73 10.47
N THR A 123 8.03 -16.57 10.04
CA THR A 123 6.97 -15.78 10.67
C THR A 123 5.69 -15.88 9.86
N THR A 124 4.56 -16.02 10.53
CA THR A 124 3.24 -15.83 9.94
C THR A 124 2.42 -14.90 10.81
N ALA A 125 1.67 -13.99 10.20
CA ALA A 125 0.90 -12.97 10.89
C ALA A 125 -0.47 -12.75 10.27
N LEU A 126 -1.37 -12.20 11.08
CA LEU A 126 -2.62 -11.61 10.65
C LEU A 126 -2.59 -10.12 11.00
N GLU A 127 -2.97 -9.31 10.05
CA GLU A 127 -3.03 -7.85 10.14
C GLU A 127 -4.44 -7.38 9.87
N TYR A 128 -4.90 -6.40 10.64
CA TYR A 128 -6.16 -5.70 10.43
C TYR A 128 -5.92 -4.19 10.41
N TRP A 129 -6.50 -3.49 9.45
CA TRP A 129 -6.48 -2.04 9.34
C TRP A 129 -7.88 -1.46 9.29
N LEU A 130 -8.05 -0.34 9.99
CA LEU A 130 -9.18 0.57 9.88
C LEU A 130 -8.70 1.89 9.25
N TYR A 131 -9.33 2.31 8.16
CA TYR A 131 -9.10 3.59 7.49
C TYR A 131 -10.18 4.56 7.91
N VAL A 132 -9.79 5.72 8.44
CA VAL A 132 -10.74 6.67 9.05
C VAL A 132 -10.83 7.91 8.15
N PRO A 133 -12.03 8.38 7.75
CA PRO A 133 -12.23 9.41 6.73
C PRO A 133 -11.94 10.83 7.27
N PHE A 134 -10.72 11.07 7.74
CA PHE A 134 -10.25 12.36 8.26
C PHE A 134 -9.23 13.04 7.35
N GLY A 135 -9.00 12.51 6.16
CA GLY A 135 -8.15 13.14 5.16
C GLY A 135 -8.78 14.40 4.56
N ASP A 136 -7.98 15.17 3.83
CA ASP A 136 -8.45 16.38 3.15
C ASP A 136 -9.39 16.04 1.99
N ASN A 137 -10.34 16.94 1.71
CA ASN A 137 -11.42 16.75 0.73
C ASN A 137 -10.93 16.39 -0.68
N GLU A 138 -9.77 16.89 -1.07
CA GLU A 138 -9.19 16.64 -2.39
C GLU A 138 -8.51 15.28 -2.52
N ILE A 139 -8.18 14.64 -1.38
CA ILE A 139 -7.38 13.39 -1.33
C ILE A 139 -8.18 12.23 -0.75
N SER A 140 -8.99 12.48 0.30
CA SER A 140 -9.80 11.46 0.97
C SER A 140 -10.97 10.96 0.11
N ASN A 141 -11.32 9.70 0.28
CA ASN A 141 -12.54 9.11 -0.28
C ASN A 141 -13.77 9.33 0.63
N HIS A 142 -13.58 9.91 1.82
CA HIS A 142 -14.60 10.13 2.84
C HIS A 142 -15.40 8.88 3.20
N ALA A 143 -14.73 7.73 3.24
CA ALA A 143 -15.34 6.44 3.55
C ALA A 143 -14.55 5.70 4.61
N ILE A 144 -15.25 4.94 5.44
CA ILE A 144 -14.60 3.99 6.34
C ILE A 144 -14.30 2.73 5.53
N ASP A 145 -13.02 2.38 5.44
CA ASP A 145 -12.56 1.15 4.83
C ASP A 145 -11.94 0.24 5.90
N ASN A 146 -11.94 -1.06 5.65
CA ASN A 146 -11.28 -2.04 6.50
C ASN A 146 -10.44 -2.97 5.62
N SER A 147 -9.30 -3.44 6.13
CA SER A 147 -8.57 -4.52 5.46
C SER A 147 -8.11 -5.59 6.43
N VAL A 148 -8.02 -6.80 5.92
CA VAL A 148 -7.43 -7.95 6.60
C VAL A 148 -6.39 -8.54 5.67
N ALA A 149 -5.21 -8.83 6.19
CA ALA A 149 -4.14 -9.46 5.43
C ALA A 149 -3.48 -10.60 6.22
N PHE A 150 -3.09 -11.64 5.49
CA PHE A 150 -2.16 -12.65 5.95
C PHE A 150 -0.75 -12.23 5.51
N LEU A 151 0.18 -12.23 6.45
CA LEU A 151 1.57 -11.84 6.24
C LEU A 151 2.49 -13.02 6.50
N THR A 152 3.60 -13.10 5.78
CA THR A 152 4.60 -14.14 6.01
C THR A 152 6.00 -13.65 5.68
N ASN A 153 6.98 -14.09 6.49
CA ASN A 153 8.40 -13.96 6.21
C ASN A 153 9.06 -15.31 6.37
N TYR A 154 9.93 -15.67 5.44
CA TYR A 154 10.74 -16.88 5.52
C TYR A 154 12.17 -16.59 5.11
N THR A 155 13.13 -16.92 5.99
CA THR A 155 14.57 -16.74 5.73
C THR A 155 15.29 -18.07 5.67
N LEU A 156 16.04 -18.32 4.59
CA LEU A 156 16.83 -19.53 4.40
C LEU A 156 18.22 -19.21 3.82
N GLY A 157 19.25 -19.41 4.62
CA GLY A 157 20.63 -19.14 4.22
C GLY A 157 20.85 -17.67 3.92
N GLY A 158 20.94 -17.08 2.94
CA GLY A 158 21.01 -15.64 2.63
C GLY A 158 19.76 -15.13 1.92
N LEU A 159 18.78 -15.99 1.66
CA LEU A 159 17.53 -15.62 1.00
C LEU A 159 16.48 -15.21 2.04
N THR A 160 15.81 -14.12 1.77
CA THR A 160 14.64 -13.65 2.53
C THR A 160 13.45 -13.51 1.60
N PHE A 161 12.34 -14.13 1.97
CA PHE A 161 11.07 -14.02 1.31
C PHE A 161 10.09 -13.30 2.25
N ASP A 162 9.48 -12.20 1.79
CA ASP A 162 8.37 -11.54 2.45
C ASP A 162 7.15 -11.58 1.53
N GLY A 163 5.97 -11.78 2.11
CA GLY A 163 4.74 -11.76 1.34
C GLY A 163 3.54 -11.40 2.17
N ASP A 164 2.57 -10.77 1.54
CA ASP A 164 1.23 -10.58 2.06
C ASP A 164 0.17 -10.91 1.02
N PHE A 165 -1.01 -11.22 1.52
CA PHE A 165 -2.22 -11.35 0.73
C PHE A 165 -3.40 -10.90 1.57
N GLY A 166 -4.24 -10.01 1.02
CA GLY A 166 -5.33 -9.44 1.78
C GLY A 166 -6.53 -9.00 0.95
N ILE A 167 -7.56 -8.62 1.71
CA ILE A 167 -8.78 -8.01 1.19
C ILE A 167 -9.01 -6.67 1.87
N LYS A 168 -9.36 -5.65 1.10
CA LYS A 168 -9.86 -4.37 1.60
C LYS A 168 -11.35 -4.25 1.28
N LEU A 169 -12.16 -4.22 2.31
CA LEU A 169 -13.59 -3.94 2.24
C LEU A 169 -13.77 -2.43 2.18
N ARG A 170 -14.32 -1.93 1.08
CA ARG A 170 -14.42 -0.49 0.81
C ARG A 170 -15.83 0.02 1.03
N GLY A 171 -15.95 1.02 1.91
CA GLY A 171 -17.21 1.74 2.10
C GLY A 171 -17.57 2.63 0.91
N ASP A 172 -18.80 3.11 0.86
CA ASP A 172 -19.24 4.05 -0.16
C ASP A 172 -18.47 5.38 -0.05
N SER A 173 -17.89 5.82 -1.14
CA SER A 173 -17.22 7.13 -1.18
C SER A 173 -18.23 8.27 -1.38
N HIS A 174 -17.91 9.43 -0.78
CA HIS A 174 -18.68 10.66 -0.93
C HIS A 174 -17.75 11.78 -1.37
N TYR A 175 -17.80 12.17 -2.63
CA TYR A 175 -16.94 13.20 -3.16
C TYR A 175 -17.73 14.19 -4.03
N ASN A 176 -17.61 15.49 -3.74
CA ASN A 176 -18.30 16.57 -4.47
C ASN A 176 -19.80 16.30 -4.75
N GLY A 177 -20.50 15.72 -3.78
CA GLY A 177 -21.92 15.39 -3.92
C GLY A 177 -22.21 14.12 -4.72
N VAL A 178 -21.19 13.45 -5.23
CA VAL A 178 -21.30 12.14 -5.89
C VAL A 178 -21.07 11.03 -4.85
N LYS A 179 -22.05 10.15 -4.74
CA LYS A 179 -21.94 8.94 -3.92
C LYS A 179 -21.65 7.75 -4.83
N GLN A 180 -20.59 7.01 -4.51
CA GLN A 180 -20.15 5.85 -5.28
C GLN A 180 -19.97 4.63 -4.36
N GLU A 181 -20.67 3.56 -4.67
CA GLU A 181 -20.36 2.23 -4.17
C GLU A 181 -19.06 1.75 -4.81
N ARG A 182 -18.08 1.41 -4.01
CA ARG A 182 -16.76 0.91 -4.49
C ARG A 182 -16.70 -0.59 -4.33
N GLY A 183 -16.28 -1.31 -5.36
CA GLY A 183 -16.03 -2.74 -5.24
C GLY A 183 -14.87 -3.04 -4.30
N ASP A 184 -14.94 -4.13 -3.54
CA ASP A 184 -13.85 -4.56 -2.67
C ASP A 184 -12.58 -4.83 -3.45
N LEU A 185 -11.43 -4.78 -2.75
CA LEU A 185 -10.12 -4.88 -3.35
C LEU A 185 -9.37 -6.07 -2.76
N LEU A 186 -8.88 -6.94 -3.63
CA LEU A 186 -7.91 -7.98 -3.30
C LEU A 186 -6.51 -7.50 -3.65
N PHE A 187 -5.53 -7.81 -2.80
CA PHE A 187 -4.15 -7.44 -3.04
C PHE A 187 -3.19 -8.54 -2.59
N GLY A 188 -2.02 -8.54 -3.19
CA GLY A 188 -0.92 -9.42 -2.79
C GLY A 188 0.41 -8.82 -3.18
N ASN A 189 1.40 -8.99 -2.35
CA ASN A 189 2.76 -8.52 -2.55
C ASN A 189 3.73 -9.63 -2.18
N LEU A 190 4.78 -9.76 -2.97
CA LEU A 190 5.86 -10.70 -2.72
C LEU A 190 7.18 -9.99 -2.93
N SER A 191 8.16 -10.21 -2.05
CA SER A 191 9.53 -9.82 -2.27
C SER A 191 10.47 -11.00 -2.02
N LEU A 192 11.55 -11.07 -2.80
CA LEU A 192 12.61 -12.05 -2.63
C LEU A 192 13.95 -11.30 -2.65
N ALA A 193 14.62 -11.29 -1.51
CA ALA A 193 15.92 -10.66 -1.33
C ALA A 193 17.03 -11.68 -1.14
N TYR A 194 18.24 -11.28 -1.50
CA TYR A 194 19.42 -12.09 -1.26
C TYR A 194 20.54 -11.25 -0.63
N LYS A 195 21.03 -11.69 0.51
CA LYS A 195 22.13 -11.06 1.22
C LYS A 195 23.44 -11.32 0.50
N PHE A 196 23.76 -10.45 -0.46
CA PHE A 196 24.93 -10.58 -1.31
C PHE A 196 26.23 -10.16 -0.59
N ILE A 197 26.18 -9.04 0.11
CA ILE A 197 27.26 -8.54 0.97
C ILE A 197 26.67 -8.05 2.30
N PRO A 198 27.47 -7.92 3.36
CA PRO A 198 26.98 -7.35 4.61
C PRO A 198 26.28 -6.00 4.36
N ASN A 199 25.09 -5.83 4.94
CA ASN A 199 24.28 -4.61 4.90
C ASN A 199 23.69 -4.19 3.55
N VAL A 200 23.81 -5.01 2.49
CA VAL A 200 23.19 -4.74 1.18
C VAL A 200 22.51 -6.00 0.66
N GLU A 201 21.21 -5.91 0.43
CA GLU A 201 20.40 -7.03 -0.03
C GLU A 201 19.57 -6.59 -1.25
N PRO A 202 20.03 -6.88 -2.48
CA PRO A 202 19.23 -6.70 -3.67
C PRO A 202 17.98 -7.59 -3.59
N PHE A 203 16.86 -7.08 -4.10
CA PHE A 203 15.59 -7.82 -4.12
C PHE A 203 14.80 -7.62 -5.41
N VAL A 204 13.94 -8.56 -5.69
CA VAL A 204 12.88 -8.47 -6.70
C VAL A 204 11.53 -8.45 -6.00
N LYS A 205 10.54 -7.83 -6.64
CA LYS A 205 9.21 -7.62 -6.09
C LYS A 205 8.14 -7.95 -7.13
N LEU A 206 7.03 -8.52 -6.67
CA LEU A 206 5.81 -8.73 -7.44
C LEU A 206 4.65 -8.19 -6.61
N ASP A 207 3.91 -7.25 -7.17
CA ASP A 207 2.69 -6.71 -6.59
C ASP A 207 1.51 -6.99 -7.50
N TRP A 208 0.38 -7.31 -6.89
CA TRP A 208 -0.86 -7.56 -7.59
C TRP A 208 -2.03 -6.94 -6.85
N VAL A 209 -2.99 -6.40 -7.60
CA VAL A 209 -4.22 -5.84 -7.07
C VAL A 209 -5.38 -6.11 -8.01
N SER A 210 -6.56 -6.34 -7.45
CA SER A 210 -7.80 -6.49 -8.20
C SER A 210 -8.94 -5.83 -7.45
N ALA A 211 -9.61 -4.87 -8.07
CA ALA A 211 -10.78 -4.19 -7.53
C ALA A 211 -12.05 -4.71 -8.20
N GLY A 212 -13.06 -5.02 -7.39
CA GLY A 212 -14.39 -5.41 -7.85
C GLY A 212 -15.12 -4.28 -8.60
N LYS A 213 -16.27 -4.59 -9.18
CA LYS A 213 -17.14 -3.59 -9.77
C LYS A 213 -17.72 -2.66 -8.71
N GLY A 214 -17.83 -1.38 -9.05
CA GLY A 214 -18.54 -0.37 -8.27
C GLY A 214 -19.81 0.10 -8.97
N LYS A 215 -20.45 1.10 -8.36
CA LYS A 215 -21.65 1.74 -8.92
C LYS A 215 -21.68 3.21 -8.55
N ASP A 216 -21.91 4.07 -9.51
CA ASP A 216 -22.28 5.45 -9.27
C ASP A 216 -23.73 5.50 -8.78
N LEU A 217 -23.93 5.89 -7.54
CA LEU A 217 -25.26 5.87 -6.91
C LEU A 217 -26.15 7.04 -7.35
N GLY A 218 -25.58 8.09 -7.95
CA GLY A 218 -26.32 9.21 -8.53
C GLY A 218 -26.90 8.88 -9.91
N SER A 219 -26.09 8.34 -10.80
CA SER A 219 -26.51 7.98 -12.18
C SER A 219 -26.98 6.54 -12.32
N GLY A 220 -26.63 5.67 -11.38
CA GLY A 220 -26.83 4.22 -11.46
C GLY A 220 -25.86 3.49 -12.39
N ALA A 221 -24.87 4.18 -12.96
CA ALA A 221 -23.88 3.60 -13.86
C ALA A 221 -22.94 2.64 -13.14
N THR A 222 -22.60 1.53 -13.78
CA THR A 222 -21.63 0.58 -13.26
C THR A 222 -20.20 1.09 -13.50
N VAL A 223 -19.39 1.10 -12.45
CA VAL A 223 -17.94 1.29 -12.52
C VAL A 223 -17.29 -0.07 -12.78
N ALA A 224 -16.47 -0.17 -13.81
CA ALA A 224 -15.84 -1.43 -14.18
C ALA A 224 -14.85 -1.91 -13.11
N SER A 225 -14.70 -3.23 -12.97
CA SER A 225 -13.59 -3.81 -12.20
C SER A 225 -12.24 -3.45 -12.82
N SER A 226 -11.22 -3.34 -12.01
CA SER A 226 -9.85 -3.06 -12.43
C SER A 226 -8.88 -4.05 -11.82
N ASP A 227 -7.77 -4.27 -12.49
CA ASP A 227 -6.68 -5.10 -11.99
C ASP A 227 -5.33 -4.59 -12.50
N GLU A 228 -4.29 -4.87 -11.76
CA GLU A 228 -2.91 -4.60 -12.17
C GLU A 228 -1.95 -5.58 -11.52
N THR A 229 -0.93 -5.96 -12.28
CA THR A 229 0.25 -6.68 -11.82
C THR A 229 1.48 -5.84 -12.11
N ALA A 230 2.34 -5.66 -11.13
CA ALA A 230 3.59 -4.93 -11.28
C ALA A 230 4.78 -5.75 -10.79
N ILE A 231 5.93 -5.55 -11.42
CA ILE A 231 7.20 -6.13 -11.00
C ILE A 231 8.17 -5.03 -10.61
N GLY A 232 9.04 -5.33 -9.64
CA GLY A 232 10.00 -4.36 -9.14
C GLY A 232 11.37 -4.97 -8.88
N ILE A 233 12.33 -4.06 -8.77
CA ILE A 233 13.71 -4.35 -8.38
C ILE A 233 14.18 -3.29 -7.41
N GLY A 234 14.93 -3.68 -6.40
CA GLY A 234 15.41 -2.75 -5.39
C GLY A 234 16.57 -3.26 -4.58
N ASN A 235 16.97 -2.45 -3.61
CA ASN A 235 17.98 -2.79 -2.62
C ASN A 235 17.53 -2.40 -1.22
N HIS A 236 17.78 -3.28 -0.28
CA HIS A 236 17.71 -3.02 1.15
C HIS A 236 19.12 -2.71 1.69
N PHE A 237 19.19 -1.71 2.57
CA PHE A 237 20.41 -1.25 3.22
C PHE A 237 20.22 -1.27 4.74
N SER A 238 20.96 -2.12 5.44
CA SER A 238 21.07 -2.07 6.90
C SER A 238 22.12 -1.02 7.29
N LEU A 239 21.71 0.23 7.48
CA LEU A 239 22.64 1.35 7.74
C LEU A 239 23.26 1.29 9.13
N THR A 240 22.48 0.88 10.13
CA THR A 240 22.93 0.59 11.49
C THR A 240 22.09 -0.56 12.06
N GLN A 241 22.33 -0.96 13.31
CA GLN A 241 21.48 -1.94 14.00
C GLN A 241 20.01 -1.48 14.21
N LYS A 242 19.75 -0.17 14.08
CA LYS A 242 18.44 0.44 14.34
C LYS A 242 17.85 1.19 13.16
N LEU A 243 18.63 1.40 12.11
CA LEU A 243 18.24 2.17 10.93
C LEU A 243 18.46 1.36 9.67
N ALA A 244 17.41 1.21 8.90
CA ALA A 244 17.42 0.61 7.57
C ALA A 244 16.81 1.55 6.53
N ALA A 245 17.18 1.34 5.26
CA ALA A 245 16.58 2.03 4.12
C ALA A 245 16.36 1.04 2.98
N ASP A 246 15.24 1.19 2.28
CA ASP A 246 14.94 0.46 1.05
C ASP A 246 14.74 1.47 -0.08
N VAL A 247 15.23 1.13 -1.27
CA VAL A 247 14.91 1.85 -2.49
C VAL A 247 14.54 0.84 -3.57
N TRP A 248 13.42 1.08 -4.26
CA TRP A 248 13.02 0.21 -5.37
C TRP A 248 12.23 0.96 -6.42
N TYR A 249 12.27 0.38 -7.61
CA TYR A 249 11.45 0.78 -8.75
C TYR A 249 10.43 -0.31 -9.03
N LEU A 250 9.19 0.10 -9.30
CA LEU A 250 8.07 -0.79 -9.58
C LEU A 250 7.42 -0.38 -10.90
N ARG A 251 7.13 -1.36 -11.77
CA ARG A 251 6.51 -1.14 -13.06
C ARG A 251 5.36 -2.10 -13.32
N GLY A 252 4.22 -1.56 -13.69
CA GLY A 252 3.07 -2.32 -14.18
C GLY A 252 3.42 -3.10 -15.46
N VAL A 253 3.14 -4.40 -15.48
CA VAL A 253 3.43 -5.30 -16.60
C VAL A 253 2.18 -5.86 -17.24
N ASP A 254 1.08 -5.93 -16.49
CA ASP A 254 -0.24 -6.34 -16.97
C ASP A 254 -1.32 -5.62 -16.15
N GLY A 255 -2.48 -5.38 -16.76
CA GLY A 255 -3.57 -4.72 -16.06
C GLY A 255 -4.76 -4.40 -16.97
N ARG A 256 -5.83 -3.92 -16.32
CA ARG A 256 -7.08 -3.56 -17.00
C ARG A 256 -7.81 -2.47 -16.21
N ASN A 257 -8.34 -1.47 -16.95
CA ASN A 257 -9.15 -0.38 -16.39
C ASN A 257 -8.50 0.36 -15.20
N ASN A 258 -7.19 0.51 -15.23
CA ASN A 258 -6.39 1.15 -14.18
C ASN A 258 -5.29 2.01 -14.81
N THR A 259 -4.73 2.95 -14.07
CA THR A 259 -3.46 3.59 -14.43
C THR A 259 -2.35 2.56 -14.36
N LYS A 260 -1.33 2.74 -15.20
CA LYS A 260 -0.17 1.86 -15.22
C LYS A 260 0.86 2.36 -14.22
N THR A 261 1.21 1.53 -13.26
CA THR A 261 2.26 1.85 -12.27
C THR A 261 3.62 2.04 -12.94
N ASP A 262 4.25 3.17 -12.63
CA ASP A 262 5.64 3.47 -12.95
C ASP A 262 6.20 4.30 -11.76
N ALA A 263 6.71 3.62 -10.73
CA ALA A 263 6.91 4.22 -9.42
C ALA A 263 8.29 3.96 -8.85
N VAL A 264 8.82 4.97 -8.15
CA VAL A 264 10.03 4.87 -7.31
C VAL A 264 9.63 5.00 -5.86
N TYR A 265 10.13 4.09 -5.04
CA TYR A 265 9.89 4.02 -3.61
C TYR A 265 11.19 4.24 -2.84
N LEU A 266 11.08 5.00 -1.76
CA LEU A 266 12.12 5.17 -0.77
C LEU A 266 11.51 4.96 0.62
N LYS A 267 12.02 3.98 1.36
CA LYS A 267 11.58 3.67 2.72
C LYS A 267 12.73 3.86 3.69
N PHE A 268 12.42 4.39 4.86
CA PHE A 268 13.28 4.38 6.02
C PHE A 268 12.57 3.70 7.18
N ALA A 269 13.31 2.90 7.95
CA ALA A 269 12.83 2.25 9.16
C ALA A 269 13.78 2.52 10.31
N TYR A 270 13.26 3.01 11.46
CA TYR A 270 14.05 3.30 12.66
C TYR A 270 13.43 2.67 13.89
N ILE A 271 14.23 1.91 14.64
CA ILE A 271 13.86 1.20 15.89
C ILE A 271 14.37 2.00 17.10
N PHE A 272 13.52 2.25 18.10
CA PHE A 272 13.88 2.99 19.32
C PHE A 272 13.13 2.53 20.58
#